data_8556c732dbccca4d2e985475b8836cbc
#
_entry.id   8556c732dbccca4d2e985475b8836cbc
#
_cell.length_a   1.000
_cell.length_b   1.000
_cell.length_c   1.000
_cell.angle_alpha   90.00
_cell.angle_beta   90.00
_cell.angle_gamma   90.00
#
_symmetry.space_group_name_H-M   'P 1'
#
loop_
_entity.id
_entity.type
_entity.pdbx_description
1 polymer ?
#
loop_
_entity_poly.entity_id
_entity_poly.type
_entity_poly.pdbx_seq_one_letter_code
_entity_poly.pdbx_strand_id
1 'polypeptide(L)'
;MLKVNNYKGYLLSELAEECSEVSHAISKLLCFGRCNTREGSYVSNDRKVEMEIVDILGSIELLMHNKVLSSLRVVDEEAIHKKMVKIKRCVG
;
A
#
# COMPACT_ATOMS: atom_id res chain seq x y z
N MET A 1 -14.39 -19.13 0.64
CA MET A 1 -13.27 -18.67 1.45
C MET A 1 -12.00 -19.46 1.14
N LEU A 2 -10.89 -18.74 0.97
CA LEU A 2 -9.62 -19.38 0.70
C LEU A 2 -9.12 -20.11 1.95
N LYS A 3 -8.93 -21.42 1.84
CA LYS A 3 -8.41 -22.23 2.93
C LYS A 3 -6.89 -22.29 2.81
N VAL A 4 -6.22 -21.37 3.42
CA VAL A 4 -4.77 -21.39 3.57
C VAL A 4 -4.45 -21.70 5.03
N ASN A 5 -3.18 -22.01 5.33
CA ASN A 5 -2.82 -22.19 6.71
C ASN A 5 -3.02 -20.85 7.45
N ASN A 6 -3.14 -20.90 8.77
CA ASN A 6 -3.48 -19.74 9.57
C ASN A 6 -2.51 -18.57 9.34
N TYR A 7 -1.23 -18.85 9.18
CA TYR A 7 -0.24 -17.81 8.99
C TYR A 7 -0.42 -17.08 7.65
N LYS A 8 -0.63 -17.82 6.56
CA LYS A 8 -0.83 -17.21 5.24
C LYS A 8 -2.12 -16.40 5.20
N GLY A 9 -3.17 -16.92 5.83
CA GLY A 9 -4.42 -16.18 5.96
C GLY A 9 -4.26 -14.90 6.75
N TYR A 10 -3.50 -14.97 7.84
CA TYR A 10 -3.18 -13.79 8.64
C TYR A 10 -2.44 -12.74 7.81
N LEU A 11 -1.43 -13.15 7.04
CA LEU A 11 -0.66 -12.22 6.21
C LEU A 11 -1.54 -11.53 5.15
N LEU A 12 -2.48 -12.27 4.55
CA LEU A 12 -3.41 -11.68 3.59
C LEU A 12 -4.35 -10.68 4.27
N SER A 13 -4.81 -11.00 5.46
CA SER A 13 -5.66 -10.08 6.25
C SER A 13 -4.89 -8.82 6.61
N GLU A 14 -3.63 -8.95 6.98
CA GLU A 14 -2.77 -7.80 7.27
C GLU A 14 -2.63 -6.89 6.06
N LEU A 15 -2.40 -7.47 4.88
CA LEU A 15 -2.31 -6.67 3.66
C LEU A 15 -3.60 -5.92 3.38
N ALA A 16 -4.75 -6.57 3.59
CA ALA A 16 -6.04 -5.93 3.40
C ALA A 16 -6.23 -4.74 4.34
N GLU A 17 -5.83 -4.90 5.61
CA GLU A 17 -5.87 -3.81 6.59
C GLU A 17 -4.96 -2.66 6.18
N GLU A 18 -3.73 -2.97 5.77
CA GLU A 18 -2.78 -1.94 5.34
C GLU A 18 -3.30 -1.16 4.15
N CYS A 19 -3.95 -1.81 3.20
CA CYS A 19 -4.56 -1.14 2.06
C CYS A 19 -5.64 -0.16 2.49
N SER A 20 -6.44 -0.54 3.49
CA SER A 20 -7.47 0.31 4.06
C SER A 20 -6.85 1.54 4.76
N GLU A 21 -5.78 1.34 5.50
CA GLU A 21 -5.08 2.41 6.20
C GLU A 21 -4.43 3.41 5.24
N VAL A 22 -3.85 2.91 4.14
CA VAL A 22 -3.31 3.79 3.09
C VAL A 22 -4.41 4.63 2.47
N SER A 23 -5.54 4.01 2.15
CA SER A 23 -6.68 4.70 1.58
C SER A 23 -7.15 5.84 2.50
N HIS A 24 -7.21 5.56 3.79
CA HIS A 24 -7.60 6.56 4.79
C HIS A 24 -6.59 7.72 4.87
N ALA A 25 -5.31 7.39 4.88
CA ALA A 25 -4.25 8.41 4.94
C ALA A 25 -4.25 9.29 3.68
N ILE A 26 -4.50 8.70 2.51
CA ILE A 26 -4.61 9.45 1.25
C ILE A 26 -5.80 10.39 1.30
N SER A 27 -6.93 9.94 1.83
CA SER A 27 -8.12 10.77 1.97
C SER A 27 -7.84 12.01 2.81
N LYS A 28 -7.09 11.85 3.91
CA LYS A 28 -6.72 12.98 4.76
C LYS A 28 -5.79 13.94 4.03
N LEU A 29 -4.84 13.41 3.26
CA LEU A 29 -3.94 14.24 2.47
C LEU A 29 -4.72 15.06 1.43
N LEU A 30 -5.68 14.45 0.76
CA LEU A 30 -6.51 15.13 -0.22
C LEU A 30 -7.39 16.21 0.41
N CYS A 31 -7.96 15.93 1.59
CA CYS A 31 -8.87 16.86 2.25
C CYS A 31 -8.17 18.01 2.96
N PHE A 32 -7.03 17.74 3.57
CA PHE A 32 -6.37 18.70 4.47
C PHE A 32 -5.00 19.16 3.98
N GLY A 33 -4.50 18.63 2.88
CA GLY A 33 -3.19 18.99 2.36
C GLY A 33 -2.07 18.36 3.16
N ARG A 34 -0.84 18.73 2.81
CA ARG A 34 0.39 18.16 3.40
C ARG A 34 0.51 18.44 4.90
N CYS A 35 0.18 19.64 5.30
CA CYS A 35 0.34 20.04 6.68
C CYS A 35 -0.72 19.39 7.55
N ASN A 36 -0.28 18.81 8.65
CA ASN A 36 -1.19 18.27 9.63
C ASN A 36 -1.53 19.36 10.63
N THR A 37 -2.76 19.85 10.55
CA THR A 37 -3.21 20.92 11.41
C THR A 37 -3.81 20.42 12.71
N ARG A 38 -3.85 19.11 12.90
CA ARG A 38 -4.38 18.55 14.15
C ARG A 38 -3.45 18.85 15.30
N GLU A 39 -4.03 19.34 16.37
CA GLU A 39 -3.31 19.60 17.60
C GLU A 39 -2.61 18.34 18.10
N GLY A 40 -1.33 18.45 18.45
CA GLY A 40 -0.55 17.35 18.99
C GLY A 40 0.03 16.40 17.97
N SER A 41 -0.16 16.63 16.69
CA SER A 41 0.40 15.77 15.67
C SER A 41 1.65 16.41 15.06
N TYR A 42 2.75 15.65 15.07
CA TYR A 42 4.04 16.10 14.55
C TYR A 42 4.37 15.51 13.18
N VAL A 43 3.48 14.69 12.65
CA VAL A 43 3.71 14.00 11.38
C VAL A 43 2.79 14.59 10.33
N SER A 44 3.38 15.05 9.21
CA SER A 44 2.61 15.59 8.10
C SER A 44 1.76 14.51 7.44
N ASN A 45 0.71 14.91 6.72
CA ASN A 45 -0.19 13.96 6.07
C ASN A 45 0.49 13.18 4.94
N ASP A 46 1.39 13.81 4.20
CA ASP A 46 2.16 13.13 3.16
C ASP A 46 3.10 12.09 3.77
N ARG A 47 3.73 12.43 4.90
CA ARG A 47 4.60 11.47 5.59
C ARG A 47 3.81 10.27 6.12
N LYS A 48 2.59 10.49 6.58
CA LYS A 48 1.73 9.38 7.01
C LYS A 48 1.42 8.42 5.87
N VAL A 49 1.17 8.96 4.67
CA VAL A 49 0.96 8.11 3.48
C VAL A 49 2.21 7.27 3.20
N GLU A 50 3.39 7.88 3.27
CA GLU A 50 4.65 7.16 3.06
C GLU A 50 4.83 6.04 4.07
N MET A 51 4.54 6.30 5.34
CA MET A 51 4.67 5.29 6.39
C MET A 51 3.73 4.11 6.16
N GLU A 52 2.49 4.37 5.74
CA GLU A 52 1.53 3.32 5.45
C GLU A 52 1.95 2.51 4.21
N ILE A 53 2.57 3.16 3.22
CA ILE A 53 3.09 2.45 2.05
C ILE A 53 4.24 1.51 2.44
N VAL A 54 5.10 1.93 3.36
CA VAL A 54 6.17 1.06 3.88
C VAL A 54 5.57 -0.20 4.51
N ASP A 55 4.48 -0.04 5.26
CA ASP A 55 3.80 -1.19 5.87
C ASP A 55 3.25 -2.15 4.81
N ILE A 56 2.68 -1.61 3.73
CA ILE A 56 2.22 -2.42 2.61
C ILE A 56 3.37 -3.18 1.96
N LEU A 57 4.49 -2.51 1.72
CA LEU A 57 5.64 -3.15 1.11
C LEU A 57 6.18 -4.29 1.96
N GLY A 58 6.19 -4.11 3.28
CA GLY A 58 6.59 -5.17 4.21
C GLY A 58 5.65 -6.37 4.15
N SER A 59 4.34 -6.12 4.10
CA SER A 59 3.35 -7.19 3.98
C SER A 59 3.50 -7.95 2.66
N ILE A 60 3.74 -7.23 1.56
CA ILE A 60 3.94 -7.84 0.25
C ILE A 60 5.20 -8.72 0.25
N GLU A 61 6.29 -8.23 0.85
CA GLU A 61 7.52 -9.00 0.96
C GLU A 61 7.32 -10.33 1.68
N LEU A 62 6.62 -10.29 2.81
CA LEU A 62 6.32 -11.51 3.55
C LEU A 62 5.45 -12.49 2.75
N LEU A 63 4.48 -11.96 2.00
CA LEU A 63 3.63 -12.79 1.16
C LEU A 63 4.43 -13.45 0.03
N MET A 64 5.41 -12.77 -0.52
CA MET A 64 6.29 -13.35 -1.53
C MET A 64 7.20 -14.42 -0.93
N HIS A 65 7.78 -14.14 0.24
CA HIS A 65 8.62 -15.11 0.95
C HIS A 65 7.86 -16.39 1.28
N ASN A 66 6.58 -16.27 1.57
CA ASN A 66 5.73 -17.41 1.91
C ASN A 66 5.01 -18.01 0.69
N LYS A 67 5.41 -17.61 -0.50
CA LYS A 67 4.88 -18.15 -1.76
C LYS A 67 3.39 -17.96 -1.98
N VAL A 68 2.79 -16.98 -1.30
CA VAL A 68 1.39 -16.62 -1.53
C VAL A 68 1.28 -15.75 -2.78
N LEU A 69 2.25 -14.85 -2.95
CA LEU A 69 2.35 -14.01 -4.15
C LEU A 69 3.63 -14.37 -4.91
N SER A 70 3.58 -14.23 -6.22
CA SER A 70 4.74 -14.49 -7.08
C SER A 70 5.57 -13.21 -7.22
N SER A 71 6.83 -13.26 -6.80
CA SER A 71 7.74 -12.12 -6.94
C SER A 71 7.96 -11.78 -8.42
N LEU A 72 7.95 -12.78 -9.30
CA LEU A 72 8.11 -12.54 -10.74
C LEU A 72 6.97 -11.73 -11.35
N ARG A 73 5.78 -11.83 -10.77
CA ARG A 73 4.61 -11.09 -11.25
C ARG A 73 4.40 -9.78 -10.53
N VAL A 74 4.71 -9.72 -9.23
CA VAL A 74 4.50 -8.52 -8.42
C VAL A 74 5.57 -7.48 -8.71
N VAL A 75 6.84 -7.91 -8.84
CA VAL A 75 7.95 -7.00 -9.09
C VAL A 75 8.38 -7.09 -10.56
N ASP A 76 7.41 -6.92 -11.44
CA ASP A 76 7.63 -6.90 -12.88
C ASP A 76 7.75 -5.44 -13.31
N GLU A 77 8.97 -5.00 -13.56
CA GLU A 77 9.25 -3.61 -13.90
C GLU A 77 8.56 -3.18 -15.20
N GLU A 78 8.45 -4.08 -16.16
CA GLU A 78 7.77 -3.77 -17.42
C GLU A 78 6.28 -3.54 -17.19
N ALA A 79 5.63 -4.40 -16.40
CA ALA A 79 4.22 -4.25 -16.06
C ALA A 79 3.98 -2.98 -15.27
N ILE A 80 4.86 -2.67 -14.34
CA ILE A 80 4.80 -1.45 -13.54
C ILE A 80 4.91 -0.22 -14.45
N HIS A 81 5.86 -0.25 -15.38
CA HIS A 81 6.05 0.85 -16.33
C HIS A 81 4.80 1.05 -17.21
N LYS A 82 4.20 -0.02 -17.69
CA LYS A 82 2.96 0.06 -18.47
C LYS A 82 1.85 0.74 -17.68
N LYS A 83 1.74 0.44 -16.39
CA LYS A 83 0.76 1.08 -15.52
C LYS A 83 1.04 2.57 -15.38
N MET A 84 2.30 2.93 -15.21
CA MET A 84 2.70 4.34 -15.13
C MET A 84 2.31 5.11 -16.37
N VAL A 85 2.56 4.53 -17.55
CA VAL A 85 2.20 5.16 -18.82
C VAL A 85 0.69 5.34 -18.93
N LYS A 86 -0.08 4.33 -18.53
CA LYS A 86 -1.53 4.37 -18.54
C LYS A 86 -2.07 5.50 -17.66
N ILE A 87 -1.54 5.65 -16.47
CA ILE A 87 -1.96 6.68 -15.53
C ILE A 87 -1.65 8.07 -16.11
N LYS A 88 -0.45 8.25 -16.64
CA LYS A 88 -0.05 9.53 -17.27
C LYS A 88 -0.98 9.91 -18.41
N ARG A 89 -1.36 8.93 -19.22
CA ARG A 89 -2.26 9.17 -20.34
C ARG A 89 -3.65 9.63 -19.89
N CYS A 90 -4.13 9.08 -18.78
CA CYS A 90 -5.45 9.46 -18.25
C CYS A 90 -5.46 10.83 -17.61
N VAL A 91 -4.34 11.25 -17.05
CA VAL A 91 -4.24 12.55 -16.36
C VAL A 91 -3.95 13.68 -17.36
N GLY A 92 -3.44 13.34 -18.48
CA GLY A 92 -3.16 14.31 -19.49
C GLY A 92 -1.72 14.36 -19.83
#